data_86dd5b01fdba0fe62c708adc2a56cf50
#
_entry.id   86dd5b01fdba0fe62c708adc2a56cf50
#
_cell.length_a   1.000
_cell.length_b   1.000
_cell.length_c   1.000
_cell.angle_alpha   90.00
_cell.angle_beta   90.00
_cell.angle_gamma   90.00
#
_symmetry.space_group_name_H-M   'P 1'
#
loop_
_entity.id
_entity.type
_entity.pdbx_description
1 polymer ?
#
loop_
_entity_poly.entity_id
_entity_poly.type
_entity_poly.pdbx_seq_one_letter_code
_entity_poly.pdbx_strand_id
1 'polypeptide(L)'
;YWWAHMKETFERFGISFDNFSRTSTPLHAKNTQLFYRKLKEGGYISEAESKQMYSPTEGRFLPDRYVEGTCPVCGYKEARGDQCDNCGSWYEAHELIEPHSKVTGGPVEVRGTTHLYLDLPEFSERLRKYVAGQEHWRTSVKNFILGIIDGGLEKRPITRDIQWGVPVPEPGFEDKRFYVWFDACIGYVSSTMEWAANVGEPDRWREYWQEPESRLIHFIGKDNTVFHTLIWPAQLMGTAEDGEEPFVLPYDVPANEFMNLEVVVDGERRALQMSTSRNLAVWLHEALDRYPADPLRFYLASNLPETGDVVFSWREFQSRVNSDLIGNLGNYINRVLSFAEKYFDGEVPRQEGLSEDAVAVLEDFKELEARYETKMLAPRPREALAELLAMGRRANRFFDASAPWKTRKEDQEQTLLTLYTCSVLLGSLAYHAAPYVPEAVGRLEEFFDGPIARVSDLDELPKGYRVTGAKPLFRRIEDDEVAVAEGQLSRAVRGEAG
;
A
#
# COMPACT_ATOMS: atom_id res chain seq x y z
N TYR A 1 13.70 -4.18 -17.96
CA TYR A 1 13.88 -5.30 -17.04
C TYR A 1 13.12 -5.07 -15.72
N TRP A 2 13.48 -4.08 -14.90
CA TRP A 2 12.91 -3.88 -13.55
C TRP A 2 11.40 -3.67 -13.51
N TRP A 3 10.84 -2.93 -14.47
CA TRP A 3 9.39 -2.74 -14.56
C TRP A 3 8.66 -4.07 -14.77
N ALA A 4 9.15 -4.90 -15.69
CA ALA A 4 8.55 -6.22 -15.96
C ALA A 4 8.69 -7.15 -14.75
N HIS A 5 9.86 -7.15 -14.09
CA HIS A 5 10.10 -7.93 -12.88
C HIS A 5 9.17 -7.53 -11.72
N MET A 6 8.98 -6.22 -11.50
CA MET A 6 8.05 -5.74 -10.46
C MET A 6 6.61 -6.12 -10.78
N LYS A 7 6.18 -5.97 -12.04
CA LYS A 7 4.84 -6.36 -12.48
C LYS A 7 4.58 -7.83 -12.21
N GLU A 8 5.46 -8.71 -12.67
CA GLU A 8 5.38 -10.16 -12.43
C GLU A 8 5.35 -10.50 -10.93
N THR A 9 6.20 -9.85 -10.13
CA THR A 9 6.25 -10.06 -8.69
C THR A 9 4.94 -9.68 -8.01
N PHE A 10 4.32 -8.56 -8.40
CA PHE A 10 3.03 -8.14 -7.87
C PHE A 10 1.88 -9.03 -8.33
N GLU A 11 1.90 -9.51 -9.58
CA GLU A 11 0.94 -10.50 -10.07
C GLU A 11 1.04 -11.81 -9.27
N ARG A 12 2.26 -12.32 -9.04
CA ARG A 12 2.52 -13.48 -8.16
C ARG A 12 2.06 -13.23 -6.71
N PHE A 13 2.09 -11.99 -6.26
CA PHE A 13 1.61 -11.62 -4.93
C PHE A 13 0.09 -11.45 -4.87
N GLY A 14 -0.63 -11.69 -5.95
CA GLY A 14 -2.09 -11.58 -6.03
C GLY A 14 -2.59 -10.13 -6.02
N ILE A 15 -1.81 -9.18 -6.51
CA ILE A 15 -2.26 -7.79 -6.71
C ILE A 15 -2.76 -7.67 -8.15
N SER A 16 -4.05 -7.30 -8.29
CA SER A 16 -4.66 -7.02 -9.59
C SER A 16 -4.67 -5.50 -9.83
N PHE A 17 -3.94 -5.07 -10.86
CA PHE A 17 -3.97 -3.69 -11.32
C PHE A 17 -4.84 -3.58 -12.57
N ASP A 18 -5.71 -2.58 -12.65
CA ASP A 18 -6.37 -2.21 -13.90
C ASP A 18 -5.36 -1.69 -14.91
N ASN A 19 -4.33 -0.95 -14.42
CA ASN A 19 -3.17 -0.57 -15.22
C ASN A 19 -1.90 -0.50 -14.34
N PHE A 20 -0.80 -1.08 -14.80
CA PHE A 20 0.51 -0.99 -14.20
C PHE A 20 1.46 -0.25 -15.12
N SER A 21 1.55 1.07 -14.96
CA SER A 21 2.31 1.97 -15.82
C SER A 21 3.68 2.35 -15.23
N ARG A 22 4.33 3.32 -15.87
CA ARG A 22 5.61 3.91 -15.46
C ARG A 22 5.75 5.33 -16.00
N THR A 23 6.52 6.16 -15.32
CA THR A 23 6.75 7.57 -15.68
C THR A 23 7.73 7.76 -16.86
N SER A 24 8.31 6.70 -17.40
CA SER A 24 9.20 6.76 -18.57
C SER A 24 8.48 6.59 -19.93
N THR A 25 7.15 6.74 -19.97
CA THR A 25 6.37 6.65 -21.20
C THR A 25 6.32 8.00 -21.93
N PRO A 26 6.20 8.00 -23.27
CA PRO A 26 6.00 9.24 -24.04
C PRO A 26 4.72 10.00 -23.64
N LEU A 27 3.66 9.27 -23.28
CA LEU A 27 2.40 9.85 -22.78
C LEU A 27 2.63 10.64 -21.50
N HIS A 28 3.36 10.07 -20.55
CA HIS A 28 3.68 10.75 -19.30
C HIS A 28 4.52 12.00 -19.53
N ALA A 29 5.55 11.93 -20.37
CA ALA A 29 6.35 13.11 -20.72
C ALA A 29 5.50 14.22 -21.32
N LYS A 30 4.56 13.90 -22.22
CA LYS A 30 3.61 14.86 -22.80
C LYS A 30 2.72 15.50 -21.72
N ASN A 31 2.19 14.69 -20.80
CA ASN A 31 1.33 15.18 -19.72
C ASN A 31 2.11 16.07 -18.73
N THR A 32 3.31 15.68 -18.33
CA THR A 32 4.18 16.51 -17.47
C THR A 32 4.45 17.87 -18.09
N GLN A 33 4.78 17.90 -19.39
CA GLN A 33 4.97 19.17 -20.12
C GLN A 33 3.67 19.97 -20.26
N LEU A 34 2.51 19.33 -20.35
CA LEU A 34 1.21 20.02 -20.37
C LEU A 34 0.91 20.68 -19.01
N PHE A 35 1.09 19.95 -17.91
CA PHE A 35 0.93 20.48 -16.55
C PHE A 35 1.86 21.68 -16.32
N TYR A 36 3.12 21.56 -16.73
CA TYR A 36 4.08 22.65 -16.66
C TYR A 36 3.58 23.90 -17.41
N ARG A 37 3.16 23.75 -18.68
CA ARG A 37 2.68 24.89 -19.47
C ARG A 37 1.49 25.58 -18.84
N LYS A 38 0.50 24.82 -18.37
CA LYS A 38 -0.68 25.37 -17.69
C LYS A 38 -0.31 26.11 -16.41
N LEU A 39 0.53 25.56 -15.58
CA LEU A 39 1.02 26.21 -14.37
C LEU A 39 1.82 27.48 -14.68
N LYS A 40 2.58 27.50 -15.77
CA LYS A 40 3.30 28.69 -16.22
C LYS A 40 2.34 29.75 -16.73
N GLU A 41 1.37 29.41 -17.56
CA GLU A 41 0.31 30.31 -18.08
C GLU A 41 -0.52 30.89 -16.93
N GLY A 42 -0.80 30.08 -15.87
CA GLY A 42 -1.46 30.56 -14.65
C GLY A 42 -0.58 31.41 -13.73
N GLY A 43 0.69 31.64 -14.08
CA GLY A 43 1.60 32.50 -13.32
C GLY A 43 2.20 31.83 -12.07
N TYR A 44 2.11 30.50 -11.94
CA TYR A 44 2.60 29.75 -10.79
C TYR A 44 4.03 29.22 -10.93
N ILE A 45 4.72 29.58 -12.02
CA ILE A 45 6.11 29.17 -12.27
C ILE A 45 7.00 30.42 -12.32
N SER A 46 8.05 30.40 -11.54
CA SER A 46 9.09 31.44 -11.54
C SER A 46 10.49 30.89 -11.81
N GLU A 47 11.44 31.72 -12.13
CA GLU A 47 12.85 31.39 -12.31
C GLU A 47 13.67 31.98 -11.16
N ALA A 48 14.64 31.22 -10.66
CA ALA A 48 15.58 31.69 -9.67
C ALA A 48 16.93 30.95 -9.79
N GLU A 49 18.00 31.68 -9.45
CA GLU A 49 19.31 31.09 -9.29
C GLU A 49 19.37 30.28 -7.98
N SER A 50 19.96 29.11 -8.04
CA SER A 50 20.30 28.29 -6.89
C SER A 50 21.76 27.90 -6.90
N LYS A 51 22.30 27.60 -5.72
CA LYS A 51 23.65 27.08 -5.55
C LYS A 51 23.58 25.57 -5.49
N GLN A 52 24.29 24.89 -6.39
CA GLN A 52 24.33 23.44 -6.41
C GLN A 52 25.79 22.94 -6.46
N MET A 53 25.96 21.68 -6.05
CA MET A 53 27.27 21.03 -6.04
C MET A 53 27.60 20.51 -7.43
N TYR A 54 28.73 20.93 -7.96
CA TYR A 54 29.28 20.50 -9.25
C TYR A 54 30.54 19.69 -9.03
N SER A 55 30.67 18.54 -9.69
CA SER A 55 31.88 17.73 -9.70
C SER A 55 32.72 18.05 -10.93
N PRO A 56 33.88 18.71 -10.80
CA PRO A 56 34.80 18.95 -11.92
C PRO A 56 35.29 17.64 -12.54
N THR A 57 35.48 16.60 -11.71
CA THR A 57 35.95 15.27 -12.14
C THR A 57 34.92 14.56 -13.01
N GLU A 58 33.62 14.73 -12.71
CA GLU A 58 32.52 14.13 -13.46
C GLU A 58 31.97 15.04 -14.55
N GLY A 59 32.35 16.32 -14.55
CA GLY A 59 31.89 17.33 -15.52
C GLY A 59 30.39 17.65 -15.43
N ARG A 60 29.77 17.47 -14.24
CA ARG A 60 28.33 17.64 -14.07
C ARG A 60 27.95 18.13 -12.67
N PHE A 61 26.75 18.69 -12.56
CA PHE A 61 26.09 18.89 -11.29
C PHE A 61 25.71 17.55 -10.68
N LEU A 62 25.83 17.45 -9.37
CA LEU A 62 25.49 16.24 -8.63
C LEU A 62 24.10 16.39 -7.98
N PRO A 63 23.22 15.40 -8.15
CA PRO A 63 22.03 15.29 -7.29
C PRO A 63 22.43 15.22 -5.82
N ASP A 64 21.63 15.79 -4.93
CA ASP A 64 21.95 15.93 -3.51
C ASP A 64 22.38 14.62 -2.86
N ARG A 65 21.77 13.49 -3.23
CA ARG A 65 22.13 12.15 -2.73
C ARG A 65 23.49 11.60 -3.21
N TYR A 66 24.11 12.26 -4.19
CA TYR A 66 25.45 11.94 -4.69
C TYR A 66 26.53 12.83 -4.10
N VAL A 67 26.16 13.73 -3.20
CA VAL A 67 27.10 14.52 -2.38
C VAL A 67 27.10 13.95 -0.98
N GLU A 68 28.27 13.62 -0.48
CA GLU A 68 28.50 13.18 0.91
C GLU A 68 29.44 14.15 1.60
N GLY A 69 29.31 14.27 2.92
CA GLY A 69 30.16 15.09 3.76
C GLY A 69 29.78 14.96 5.23
N THR A 70 30.32 15.84 6.05
CA THR A 70 30.01 15.86 7.48
C THR A 70 28.78 16.72 7.73
N CYS A 71 27.79 16.18 8.45
CA CYS A 71 26.57 16.90 8.82
C CYS A 71 26.90 18.16 9.64
N PRO A 72 26.41 19.34 9.26
CA PRO A 72 26.69 20.58 9.99
C PRO A 72 26.01 20.62 11.36
N VAL A 73 24.98 19.78 11.61
CA VAL A 73 24.20 19.77 12.84
C VAL A 73 24.72 18.78 13.86
N CYS A 74 24.96 17.52 13.46
CA CYS A 74 25.33 16.46 14.41
C CYS A 74 26.75 15.90 14.23
N GLY A 75 27.50 16.31 13.20
CA GLY A 75 28.85 15.85 12.95
C GLY A 75 28.98 14.44 12.34
N TYR A 76 27.88 13.85 11.89
CA TYR A 76 27.90 12.55 11.21
C TYR A 76 28.64 12.67 9.87
N LYS A 77 29.64 11.81 9.63
CA LYS A 77 30.61 11.95 8.54
C LYS A 77 30.13 11.46 7.17
N GLU A 78 29.07 10.68 7.12
CA GLU A 78 28.51 10.13 5.89
C GLU A 78 27.12 10.73 5.59
N ALA A 79 26.95 12.01 5.92
CA ALA A 79 25.71 12.72 5.69
C ALA A 79 25.54 13.07 4.21
N ARG A 80 24.31 12.95 3.71
CA ARG A 80 23.97 13.25 2.32
C ARG A 80 23.58 14.71 2.16
N GLY A 81 23.56 15.18 0.91
CA GLY A 81 23.39 16.59 0.59
C GLY A 81 22.00 17.17 0.80
N ASP A 82 20.98 16.36 1.14
CA ASP A 82 19.62 16.82 1.34
C ASP A 82 19.10 16.63 2.77
N GLN A 83 19.53 15.56 3.41
CA GLN A 83 19.11 15.19 4.76
C GLN A 83 20.12 14.30 5.44
N CYS A 84 20.33 14.49 6.73
CA CYS A 84 21.19 13.63 7.51
C CYS A 84 20.51 12.32 7.89
N ASP A 85 21.05 11.20 7.46
CA ASP A 85 20.53 9.86 7.80
C ASP A 85 20.59 9.58 9.33
N ASN A 86 21.44 10.28 10.08
CA ASN A 86 21.61 10.08 11.52
C ASN A 86 20.67 10.93 12.38
N CYS A 87 20.56 12.23 12.11
CA CYS A 87 19.75 13.14 12.95
C CYS A 87 18.48 13.66 12.29
N GLY A 88 18.26 13.34 10.99
CA GLY A 88 17.07 13.75 10.25
C GLY A 88 17.04 15.24 9.85
N SER A 89 18.07 16.03 10.19
CA SER A 89 18.10 17.45 9.85
C SER A 89 18.19 17.68 8.36
N TRP A 90 17.44 18.67 7.88
CA TRP A 90 17.45 19.15 6.49
C TRP A 90 18.45 20.29 6.33
N TYR A 91 19.15 20.31 5.23
CA TYR A 91 20.12 21.34 4.85
C TYR A 91 20.37 21.28 3.33
N GLU A 92 20.97 22.33 2.79
CA GLU A 92 21.42 22.33 1.40
C GLU A 92 22.77 21.62 1.26
N ALA A 93 23.00 20.94 0.15
CA ALA A 93 24.24 20.17 -0.07
C ALA A 93 25.53 20.98 0.13
N HIS A 94 25.46 22.29 -0.11
CA HIS A 94 26.61 23.18 0.06
C HIS A 94 26.91 23.58 1.53
N GLU A 95 26.02 23.21 2.45
CA GLU A 95 26.21 23.43 3.89
C GLU A 95 26.94 22.25 4.56
N LEU A 96 27.11 21.13 3.86
CA LEU A 96 27.94 20.02 4.33
C LEU A 96 29.39 20.46 4.57
N ILE A 97 29.99 19.95 5.62
CA ILE A 97 31.41 20.17 5.92
C ILE A 97 32.23 19.13 5.12
N GLU A 98 33.23 19.60 4.37
CA GLU A 98 34.08 18.78 3.50
C GLU A 98 33.27 17.91 2.50
N PRO A 99 32.38 18.54 1.70
CA PRO A 99 31.56 17.79 0.75
C PRO A 99 32.42 17.18 -0.37
N HIS A 100 32.06 15.97 -0.79
CA HIS A 100 32.71 15.25 -1.89
C HIS A 100 31.69 14.44 -2.69
N SER A 101 32.07 14.05 -3.91
CA SER A 101 31.26 13.13 -4.71
C SER A 101 31.24 11.75 -4.08
N LYS A 102 30.06 11.22 -3.80
CA LYS A 102 29.86 9.84 -3.33
C LYS A 102 30.33 8.81 -4.35
N VAL A 103 30.26 9.12 -5.64
CA VAL A 103 30.58 8.18 -6.72
C VAL A 103 32.08 8.06 -6.94
N THR A 104 32.77 9.20 -6.94
CA THR A 104 34.20 9.24 -7.28
C THR A 104 35.12 9.51 -6.07
N GLY A 105 34.55 9.93 -4.94
CA GLY A 105 35.33 10.46 -3.80
C GLY A 105 36.01 11.79 -4.10
N GLY A 106 35.80 12.35 -5.32
CA GLY A 106 36.45 13.55 -5.78
C GLY A 106 35.88 14.83 -5.19
N PRO A 107 36.60 15.97 -5.31
CA PRO A 107 36.15 17.25 -4.80
C PRO A 107 34.91 17.73 -5.55
N VAL A 108 34.10 18.52 -4.87
CA VAL A 108 32.95 19.22 -5.43
C VAL A 108 33.07 20.72 -5.16
N GLU A 109 32.48 21.53 -6.00
CA GLU A 109 32.45 22.97 -5.85
C GLU A 109 31.03 23.51 -5.99
N VAL A 110 30.75 24.63 -5.34
CA VAL A 110 29.46 25.31 -5.44
C VAL A 110 29.42 26.10 -6.74
N ARG A 111 28.43 25.83 -7.60
CA ARG A 111 28.16 26.64 -8.82
C ARG A 111 26.72 27.13 -8.83
N GLY A 112 26.54 28.37 -9.36
CA GLY A 112 25.21 28.91 -9.66
C GLY A 112 24.59 28.17 -10.85
N THR A 113 23.29 27.87 -10.73
CA THR A 113 22.48 27.36 -11.84
C THR A 113 21.06 27.90 -11.71
N THR A 114 20.40 28.19 -12.82
CA THR A 114 19.03 28.71 -12.83
C THR A 114 18.05 27.56 -12.91
N HIS A 115 17.06 27.55 -12.03
CA HIS A 115 16.00 26.56 -12.01
C HIS A 115 14.61 27.19 -12.10
N LEU A 116 13.65 26.40 -12.59
CA LEU A 116 12.23 26.72 -12.51
C LEU A 116 11.68 26.26 -11.15
N TYR A 117 10.81 27.08 -10.59
CA TYR A 117 10.18 26.85 -9.28
C TYR A 117 8.66 26.87 -9.40
N LEU A 118 8.00 25.94 -8.72
CA LEU A 118 6.57 26.05 -8.43
C LEU A 118 6.39 27.03 -7.26
N ASP A 119 5.62 28.09 -7.48
CA ASP A 119 5.34 29.12 -6.49
C ASP A 119 4.26 28.65 -5.52
N LEU A 120 4.61 27.64 -4.73
CA LEU A 120 3.71 26.97 -3.79
C LEU A 120 3.04 27.93 -2.77
N PRO A 121 3.67 29.03 -2.32
CA PRO A 121 3.02 30.05 -1.49
C PRO A 121 1.70 30.60 -2.05
N GLU A 122 1.56 30.70 -3.37
CA GLU A 122 0.34 31.21 -4.04
C GLU A 122 -0.88 30.30 -3.82
N PHE A 123 -0.65 29.06 -3.41
CA PHE A 123 -1.69 28.08 -3.08
C PHE A 123 -2.01 27.97 -1.59
N SER A 124 -1.31 28.71 -0.71
CA SER A 124 -1.37 28.51 0.76
C SER A 124 -2.79 28.53 1.32
N GLU A 125 -3.60 29.53 0.96
CA GLU A 125 -4.98 29.66 1.44
C GLU A 125 -5.88 28.55 0.89
N ARG A 126 -5.76 28.23 -0.40
CA ARG A 126 -6.53 27.16 -1.06
C ARG A 126 -6.20 25.80 -0.47
N LEU A 127 -4.91 25.50 -0.28
CA LEU A 127 -4.42 24.26 0.33
C LEU A 127 -4.88 24.15 1.79
N ARG A 128 -4.78 25.26 2.57
CA ARG A 128 -5.24 25.28 3.95
C ARG A 128 -6.73 24.95 4.07
N LYS A 129 -7.55 25.58 3.22
CA LYS A 129 -8.99 25.32 3.17
C LYS A 129 -9.29 23.86 2.79
N TYR A 130 -8.59 23.35 1.77
CA TYR A 130 -8.72 21.96 1.32
C TYR A 130 -8.38 20.97 2.44
N VAL A 131 -7.20 21.08 3.06
CA VAL A 131 -6.74 20.16 4.11
C VAL A 131 -7.61 20.27 5.37
N ALA A 132 -8.00 21.49 5.76
CA ALA A 132 -8.87 21.71 6.91
C ALA A 132 -10.24 21.04 6.74
N GLY A 133 -10.77 20.99 5.52
CA GLY A 133 -12.05 20.34 5.19
C GLY A 133 -12.02 18.80 5.19
N GLN A 134 -10.85 18.17 5.24
CA GLN A 134 -10.72 16.71 5.22
C GLN A 134 -10.90 16.13 6.64
N GLU A 135 -12.14 15.95 7.06
CA GLU A 135 -12.45 15.45 8.42
C GLU A 135 -12.12 13.97 8.61
N HIS A 136 -12.15 13.18 7.52
CA HIS A 136 -11.91 11.73 7.52
C HIS A 136 -10.43 11.35 7.44
N TRP A 137 -9.53 12.28 7.10
CA TRP A 137 -8.10 12.02 7.07
C TRP A 137 -7.56 11.61 8.44
N ARG A 138 -6.50 10.80 8.44
CA ARG A 138 -5.77 10.50 9.68
C ARG A 138 -5.31 11.80 10.35
N THR A 139 -5.60 11.96 11.63
CA THR A 139 -5.28 13.17 12.40
C THR A 139 -3.80 13.54 12.34
N SER A 140 -2.90 12.54 12.33
CA SER A 140 -1.46 12.74 12.20
C SER A 140 -1.09 13.42 10.88
N VAL A 141 -1.64 12.95 9.76
CA VAL A 141 -1.42 13.53 8.42
C VAL A 141 -1.95 14.96 8.36
N LYS A 142 -3.20 15.16 8.77
CA LYS A 142 -3.86 16.47 8.75
C LYS A 142 -3.11 17.52 9.57
N ASN A 143 -2.76 17.18 10.81
CA ASN A 143 -2.06 18.10 11.70
C ASN A 143 -0.64 18.41 11.22
N PHE A 144 0.08 17.42 10.71
CA PHE A 144 1.41 17.59 10.15
C PHE A 144 1.39 18.60 8.98
N ILE A 145 0.44 18.44 8.06
CA ILE A 145 0.34 19.30 6.88
C ILE A 145 -0.14 20.71 7.23
N LEU A 146 -1.13 20.85 8.11
CA LEU A 146 -1.54 22.17 8.58
C LEU A 146 -0.38 22.90 9.28
N GLY A 147 0.45 22.19 10.05
CA GLY A 147 1.65 22.76 10.64
C GLY A 147 2.65 23.28 9.63
N ILE A 148 2.85 22.57 8.51
CA ILE A 148 3.72 23.05 7.42
C ILE A 148 3.13 24.30 6.74
N ILE A 149 1.83 24.31 6.45
CA ILE A 149 1.17 25.46 5.80
C ILE A 149 1.23 26.69 6.73
N ASP A 150 0.92 26.53 8.00
CA ASP A 150 0.92 27.60 8.99
C ASP A 150 2.34 28.13 9.30
N GLY A 151 3.38 27.28 9.08
CA GLY A 151 4.80 27.68 9.15
C GLY A 151 5.27 28.50 7.97
N GLY A 152 4.48 28.60 6.90
CA GLY A 152 4.78 29.27 5.64
C GLY A 152 5.33 28.30 4.57
N LEU A 153 4.67 28.30 3.42
CA LEU A 153 5.11 27.52 2.26
C LEU A 153 6.21 28.26 1.51
N GLU A 154 7.17 27.51 0.98
CA GLU A 154 8.25 28.05 0.16
C GLU A 154 8.13 27.58 -1.29
N LYS A 155 8.73 28.33 -2.22
CA LYS A 155 8.86 27.93 -3.61
C LYS A 155 9.64 26.62 -3.72
N ARG A 156 9.22 25.72 -4.61
CA ARG A 156 9.85 24.40 -4.78
C ARG A 156 10.48 24.28 -6.16
N PRO A 157 11.78 23.98 -6.25
CA PRO A 157 12.43 23.78 -7.54
C PRO A 157 11.87 22.56 -8.25
N ILE A 158 11.48 22.75 -9.51
CA ILE A 158 10.85 21.68 -10.33
C ILE A 158 11.76 21.19 -11.45
N THR A 159 12.99 21.70 -11.55
CA THR A 159 13.99 21.26 -12.54
C THR A 159 15.27 20.82 -11.85
N ARG A 160 16.07 20.01 -12.55
CA ARG A 160 17.39 19.56 -12.10
C ARG A 160 18.37 19.47 -13.26
N ASP A 161 19.66 19.67 -12.99
CA ASP A 161 20.75 19.48 -13.94
C ASP A 161 21.13 18.00 -14.05
N ILE A 162 20.26 17.18 -14.63
CA ILE A 162 20.43 15.74 -14.82
C ILE A 162 20.10 15.33 -16.25
N GLN A 163 20.64 14.19 -16.69
CA GLN A 163 20.42 13.70 -18.06
C GLN A 163 19.16 12.87 -18.21
N TRP A 164 18.73 12.19 -17.14
CA TRP A 164 17.57 11.31 -17.14
C TRP A 164 16.33 12.02 -16.57
N GLY A 165 15.21 11.91 -17.27
CA GLY A 165 13.93 12.51 -16.87
C GLY A 165 13.19 13.13 -18.03
N VAL A 166 12.03 13.74 -17.75
CA VAL A 166 11.21 14.45 -18.74
C VAL A 166 11.90 15.75 -19.11
N PRO A 167 12.16 16.02 -20.41
CA PRO A 167 12.77 17.27 -20.85
C PRO A 167 11.89 18.49 -20.56
N VAL A 168 12.51 19.59 -20.16
CA VAL A 168 11.84 20.86 -19.91
C VAL A 168 11.58 21.56 -21.25
N PRO A 169 10.33 21.90 -21.61
CA PRO A 169 10.00 22.51 -22.89
C PRO A 169 10.14 24.05 -22.84
N GLU A 170 11.30 24.53 -22.36
CA GLU A 170 11.55 25.96 -22.15
C GLU A 170 12.91 26.36 -22.72
N PRO A 171 13.01 27.45 -23.52
CA PRO A 171 14.29 27.96 -24.00
C PRO A 171 15.28 28.26 -22.86
N GLY A 172 16.51 27.80 -23.00
CA GLY A 172 17.55 27.91 -21.97
C GLY A 172 17.53 26.81 -20.90
N PHE A 173 16.61 25.84 -20.99
CA PHE A 173 16.51 24.70 -20.07
C PHE A 173 16.64 23.34 -20.79
N GLU A 174 17.18 23.30 -21.99
CA GLU A 174 17.28 22.11 -22.84
C GLU A 174 18.08 21.00 -22.17
N ASP A 175 19.12 21.36 -21.40
CA ASP A 175 19.99 20.43 -20.67
C ASP A 175 19.43 20.00 -19.31
N LYS A 176 18.27 20.52 -18.93
CA LYS A 176 17.61 20.20 -17.66
C LYS A 176 16.47 19.21 -17.85
N ARG A 177 16.11 18.56 -16.75
CA ARG A 177 14.95 17.67 -16.66
C ARG A 177 14.04 18.11 -15.53
N PHE A 178 12.75 17.78 -15.65
CA PHE A 178 11.86 17.94 -14.51
C PHE A 178 12.34 17.05 -13.35
N TYR A 179 12.23 17.62 -12.15
CA TYR A 179 12.51 16.90 -10.93
C TYR A 179 11.44 15.83 -10.67
N VAL A 180 11.86 14.65 -10.25
CA VAL A 180 10.96 13.49 -10.07
C VAL A 180 9.72 13.80 -9.21
N TRP A 181 9.85 14.66 -8.20
CA TRP A 181 8.72 15.03 -7.36
C TRP A 181 7.76 16.05 -7.96
N PHE A 182 8.11 16.64 -9.11
CA PHE A 182 7.17 17.39 -9.92
C PHE A 182 6.37 16.49 -10.86
N ASP A 183 7.01 15.51 -11.47
CA ASP A 183 6.35 14.64 -12.48
C ASP A 183 5.70 13.39 -11.91
N ALA A 184 6.17 12.88 -10.78
CA ALA A 184 5.75 11.58 -10.25
C ALA A 184 4.23 11.45 -10.06
N CYS A 185 3.57 12.43 -9.43
CA CYS A 185 2.13 12.39 -9.17
C CYS A 185 1.29 12.56 -10.45
N ILE A 186 1.80 13.26 -11.46
CA ILE A 186 1.17 13.36 -12.79
C ILE A 186 1.09 11.97 -13.45
N GLY A 187 1.95 11.05 -13.04
CA GLY A 187 1.92 9.63 -13.43
C GLY A 187 0.59 8.95 -13.18
N TYR A 188 -0.16 9.34 -12.15
CA TYR A 188 -1.49 8.78 -11.87
C TYR A 188 -2.50 9.11 -12.97
N VAL A 189 -2.54 10.38 -13.41
CA VAL A 189 -3.37 10.79 -14.56
C VAL A 189 -2.92 10.09 -15.83
N SER A 190 -1.60 10.02 -16.07
CA SER A 190 -1.04 9.35 -17.24
C SER A 190 -1.38 7.87 -17.28
N SER A 191 -1.35 7.19 -16.13
CA SER A 191 -1.72 5.77 -16.01
C SER A 191 -3.21 5.56 -16.31
N THR A 192 -4.10 6.44 -15.81
CA THR A 192 -5.53 6.34 -16.10
C THR A 192 -5.82 6.62 -17.58
N MET A 193 -5.13 7.57 -18.21
CA MET A 193 -5.24 7.81 -19.65
C MET A 193 -4.75 6.61 -20.48
N GLU A 194 -3.65 5.96 -20.06
CA GLU A 194 -3.15 4.75 -20.71
C GLU A 194 -4.16 3.61 -20.59
N TRP A 195 -4.73 3.41 -19.40
CA TRP A 195 -5.80 2.44 -19.19
C TRP A 195 -7.01 2.72 -20.09
N ALA A 196 -7.51 3.95 -20.12
CA ALA A 196 -8.66 4.34 -20.93
C ALA A 196 -8.42 4.06 -22.43
N ALA A 197 -7.22 4.34 -22.92
CA ALA A 197 -6.83 4.03 -24.29
C ALA A 197 -6.79 2.51 -24.55
N ASN A 198 -6.26 1.73 -23.58
CA ASN A 198 -6.15 0.26 -23.69
C ASN A 198 -7.53 -0.43 -23.70
N VAL A 199 -8.53 0.10 -23.01
CA VAL A 199 -9.91 -0.42 -23.06
C VAL A 199 -10.73 0.11 -24.25
N GLY A 200 -10.12 0.95 -25.11
CA GLY A 200 -10.77 1.50 -26.31
C GLY A 200 -11.63 2.75 -26.08
N GLU A 201 -11.55 3.34 -24.90
CA GLU A 201 -12.35 4.51 -24.49
C GLU A 201 -11.42 5.66 -24.05
N PRO A 202 -10.66 6.30 -24.96
CA PRO A 202 -9.55 7.18 -24.63
C PRO A 202 -9.91 8.41 -23.80
N ASP A 203 -11.15 8.85 -23.78
CA ASP A 203 -11.62 9.98 -22.97
C ASP A 203 -12.19 9.56 -21.60
N ARG A 204 -12.34 8.28 -21.34
CA ARG A 204 -12.97 7.75 -20.11
C ARG A 204 -12.17 8.07 -18.83
N TRP A 205 -10.90 8.39 -18.95
CA TRP A 205 -10.10 8.86 -17.80
C TRP A 205 -10.71 10.07 -17.10
N ARG A 206 -11.52 10.89 -17.82
CA ARG A 206 -12.20 12.07 -17.26
C ARG A 206 -13.23 11.71 -16.20
N GLU A 207 -13.92 10.58 -16.33
CA GLU A 207 -14.86 10.06 -15.34
C GLU A 207 -14.20 9.88 -13.96
N TYR A 208 -12.90 9.58 -13.93
CA TYR A 208 -12.14 9.36 -12.69
C TYR A 208 -11.47 10.62 -12.15
N TRP A 209 -11.18 11.59 -13.02
CA TRP A 209 -10.36 12.75 -12.66
C TRP A 209 -11.11 14.07 -12.67
N GLN A 210 -12.28 14.15 -13.31
CA GLN A 210 -13.05 15.37 -13.47
C GLN A 210 -14.47 15.30 -12.94
N GLU A 211 -14.99 14.07 -12.67
CA GLU A 211 -16.33 13.91 -12.09
C GLU A 211 -16.30 14.16 -10.56
N PRO A 212 -17.16 15.05 -10.02
CA PRO A 212 -17.15 15.41 -8.59
C PRO A 212 -17.36 14.25 -7.62
N GLU A 213 -18.05 13.18 -8.07
CA GLU A 213 -18.33 11.97 -7.26
C GLU A 213 -17.13 11.02 -7.17
N SER A 214 -16.11 11.22 -7.99
CA SER A 214 -14.90 10.40 -7.99
C SER A 214 -14.08 10.59 -6.73
N ARG A 215 -13.48 9.51 -6.22
CA ARG A 215 -12.64 9.52 -5.02
C ARG A 215 -11.24 9.03 -5.36
N LEU A 216 -10.27 9.94 -5.31
CA LEU A 216 -8.85 9.61 -5.46
C LEU A 216 -8.27 9.24 -4.09
N ILE A 217 -7.85 8.01 -3.92
CA ILE A 217 -7.22 7.53 -2.69
C ILE A 217 -5.77 7.16 -2.99
N HIS A 218 -4.83 7.81 -2.30
CA HIS A 218 -3.41 7.59 -2.49
C HIS A 218 -2.79 6.87 -1.28
N PHE A 219 -2.58 5.56 -1.39
CA PHE A 219 -1.83 4.80 -0.39
C PHE A 219 -0.34 5.07 -0.54
N ILE A 220 0.28 5.64 0.48
CA ILE A 220 1.68 6.08 0.45
C ILE A 220 2.42 5.75 1.74
N GLY A 221 3.75 5.87 1.72
CA GLY A 221 4.57 6.00 2.93
C GLY A 221 4.58 7.45 3.44
N LYS A 222 4.79 7.66 4.73
CA LYS A 222 4.78 8.98 5.38
C LYS A 222 5.76 9.98 4.78
N ASP A 223 6.87 9.52 4.21
CA ASP A 223 7.87 10.31 3.51
C ASP A 223 7.34 11.00 2.23
N ASN A 224 6.23 10.49 1.69
CA ASN A 224 5.57 11.04 0.50
C ASN A 224 4.38 11.95 0.83
N THR A 225 4.09 12.19 2.10
CA THR A 225 2.89 12.96 2.52
C THR A 225 2.86 14.35 1.92
N VAL A 226 3.96 15.12 1.98
CA VAL A 226 4.03 16.49 1.46
C VAL A 226 3.75 16.53 -0.05
N PHE A 227 4.25 15.54 -0.80
CA PHE A 227 4.05 15.50 -2.25
C PHE A 227 2.59 15.26 -2.63
N HIS A 228 1.87 14.40 -1.89
CA HIS A 228 0.49 14.04 -2.21
C HIS A 228 -0.57 14.95 -1.58
N THR A 229 -0.20 15.75 -0.56
CA THR A 229 -1.15 16.62 0.15
C THR A 229 -0.93 18.10 -0.08
N LEU A 230 0.23 18.51 -0.60
CA LEU A 230 0.54 19.91 -0.93
C LEU A 230 0.89 20.08 -2.40
N ILE A 231 1.97 19.44 -2.89
CA ILE A 231 2.47 19.67 -4.25
C ILE A 231 1.47 19.18 -5.30
N TRP A 232 0.98 17.94 -5.15
CA TRP A 232 0.01 17.38 -6.08
C TRP A 232 -1.32 18.13 -6.11
N PRO A 233 -1.98 18.45 -4.98
CA PRO A 233 -3.16 19.31 -5.01
C PRO A 233 -2.89 20.70 -5.60
N ALA A 234 -1.73 21.32 -5.34
CA ALA A 234 -1.37 22.61 -5.95
C ALA A 234 -1.26 22.51 -7.48
N GLN A 235 -0.66 21.43 -7.99
CA GLN A 235 -0.58 21.16 -9.42
C GLN A 235 -1.99 21.01 -10.04
N LEU A 236 -2.87 20.22 -9.42
CA LEU A 236 -4.25 20.04 -9.88
C LEU A 236 -5.03 21.34 -9.84
N MET A 237 -4.92 22.12 -8.76
CA MET A 237 -5.57 23.42 -8.62
C MET A 237 -5.09 24.44 -9.66
N GLY A 238 -3.76 24.47 -9.93
CA GLY A 238 -3.17 25.44 -10.84
C GLY A 238 -3.35 25.10 -12.32
N THR A 239 -3.67 23.84 -12.65
CA THR A 239 -3.96 23.43 -14.04
C THR A 239 -5.44 23.51 -14.40
N ALA A 240 -6.33 23.71 -13.42
CA ALA A 240 -7.77 23.78 -13.60
C ALA A 240 -8.30 25.22 -13.86
N GLU A 241 -7.41 26.20 -13.91
CA GLU A 241 -7.79 27.61 -14.18
C GLU A 241 -7.95 27.82 -15.70
N ASP A 242 -8.85 28.71 -16.11
CA ASP A 242 -9.23 29.09 -17.49
C ASP A 242 -10.45 28.40 -18.12
N GLY A 243 -11.41 27.92 -17.30
CA GLY A 243 -12.71 27.44 -17.78
C GLY A 243 -12.70 25.98 -18.24
N GLU A 244 -11.63 25.25 -18.02
CA GLU A 244 -11.60 23.80 -18.13
C GLU A 244 -12.23 23.13 -16.91
N GLU A 245 -12.72 21.89 -17.07
CA GLU A 245 -13.25 21.11 -15.97
C GLU A 245 -12.20 20.90 -14.89
N PRO A 246 -12.50 21.21 -13.61
CA PRO A 246 -11.54 21.08 -12.54
C PRO A 246 -11.20 19.62 -12.29
N PHE A 247 -9.92 19.35 -12.01
CA PHE A 247 -9.52 18.03 -11.50
C PHE A 247 -10.07 17.78 -10.09
N VAL A 248 -10.51 16.55 -9.84
CA VAL A 248 -10.83 16.08 -8.49
C VAL A 248 -9.54 16.04 -7.65
N LEU A 249 -9.59 16.61 -6.46
CA LEU A 249 -8.46 16.57 -5.53
C LEU A 249 -8.42 15.23 -4.77
N PRO A 250 -7.28 14.81 -4.21
CA PRO A 250 -7.20 13.60 -3.41
C PRO A 250 -8.25 13.57 -2.30
N TYR A 251 -9.12 12.55 -2.34
CA TYR A 251 -10.14 12.35 -1.32
C TYR A 251 -9.51 11.91 -0.01
N ASP A 252 -8.60 10.92 -0.06
CA ASP A 252 -7.87 10.46 1.11
C ASP A 252 -6.42 10.12 0.76
N VAL A 253 -5.53 10.34 1.74
CA VAL A 253 -4.10 10.06 1.64
C VAL A 253 -3.69 9.23 2.85
N PRO A 254 -4.01 7.91 2.88
CA PRO A 254 -3.61 7.01 3.94
C PRO A 254 -2.10 6.77 3.94
N ALA A 255 -1.37 7.67 4.60
CA ALA A 255 0.07 7.58 4.76
C ALA A 255 0.43 6.56 5.85
N ASN A 256 1.19 5.54 5.49
CA ASN A 256 1.68 4.54 6.42
C ASN A 256 3.04 4.97 7.01
N GLU A 257 3.25 4.64 8.26
CA GLU A 257 4.53 4.72 8.94
C GLU A 257 5.52 3.67 8.40
N PHE A 258 6.73 3.55 8.95
CA PHE A 258 7.71 2.61 8.44
C PHE A 258 7.53 1.21 9.02
N MET A 259 7.87 0.22 8.19
CA MET A 259 8.03 -1.17 8.61
C MET A 259 9.53 -1.45 8.72
N ASN A 260 10.02 -1.60 9.94
CA ASN A 260 11.39 -2.00 10.24
C ASN A 260 11.52 -3.53 10.13
N LEU A 261 12.74 -4.03 10.13
CA LEU A 261 13.04 -5.44 10.00
C LEU A 261 13.68 -5.98 11.27
N GLU A 262 13.11 -7.03 11.86
CA GLU A 262 13.77 -7.75 12.95
C GLU A 262 14.92 -8.61 12.40
N VAL A 263 16.10 -8.40 12.93
CA VAL A 263 17.30 -9.15 12.59
C VAL A 263 18.00 -9.66 13.85
N VAL A 264 18.69 -10.77 13.74
CA VAL A 264 19.52 -11.30 14.82
C VAL A 264 20.99 -10.95 14.56
N VAL A 265 21.56 -10.10 15.40
CA VAL A 265 22.96 -9.67 15.33
C VAL A 265 23.63 -10.03 16.65
N ASP A 266 24.70 -10.83 16.59
CA ASP A 266 25.46 -11.28 17.78
C ASP A 266 24.56 -11.96 18.84
N GLY A 267 23.53 -12.67 18.41
CA GLY A 267 22.58 -13.36 19.28
C GLY A 267 21.48 -12.47 19.86
N GLU A 268 21.49 -11.17 19.60
CA GLU A 268 20.45 -10.23 20.02
C GLU A 268 19.48 -9.88 18.87
N ARG A 269 18.20 -9.73 19.21
CA ARG A 269 17.18 -9.27 18.28
C ARG A 269 17.16 -7.75 18.25
N ARG A 270 17.27 -7.17 17.05
CA ARG A 270 17.25 -5.73 16.83
C ARG A 270 16.30 -5.38 15.70
N ALA A 271 15.58 -4.27 15.84
CA ALA A 271 14.80 -3.68 14.75
C ALA A 271 15.70 -2.72 13.97
N LEU A 272 15.85 -2.96 12.68
CA LEU A 272 16.63 -2.11 11.77
C LEU A 272 15.74 -1.60 10.64
N GLN A 273 15.99 -0.36 10.21
CA GLN A 273 15.33 0.20 9.04
C GLN A 273 15.77 -0.55 7.77
N MET A 274 14.81 -0.91 6.93
CA MET A 274 15.09 -1.52 5.63
C MET A 274 15.92 -0.58 4.75
N SER A 275 16.85 -1.14 4.01
CA SER A 275 17.74 -0.38 3.13
C SER A 275 18.12 -1.20 1.90
N THR A 276 17.63 -0.78 0.74
CA THR A 276 17.95 -1.42 -0.54
C THR A 276 19.45 -1.31 -0.88
N SER A 277 20.06 -0.16 -0.60
CA SER A 277 21.49 0.08 -0.87
C SER A 277 22.42 -0.78 -0.01
N ARG A 278 21.97 -1.23 1.16
CA ARG A 278 22.68 -2.15 2.05
C ARG A 278 22.22 -3.60 1.90
N ASN A 279 21.35 -3.88 0.95
CA ASN A 279 20.72 -5.19 0.75
C ASN A 279 20.03 -5.74 2.03
N LEU A 280 19.57 -4.85 2.89
CA LEU A 280 18.85 -5.18 4.12
C LEU A 280 17.35 -5.03 3.88
N ALA A 281 16.72 -6.05 3.34
CA ALA A 281 15.31 -6.09 3.02
C ALA A 281 14.80 -7.53 2.94
N VAL A 282 13.49 -7.71 3.05
CA VAL A 282 12.81 -8.92 2.58
C VAL A 282 12.38 -8.67 1.14
N TRP A 283 13.05 -9.31 0.20
CA TRP A 283 12.71 -9.20 -1.21
C TRP A 283 11.48 -10.05 -1.51
N LEU A 284 10.42 -9.40 -2.01
CA LEU A 284 9.12 -10.05 -2.21
C LEU A 284 9.21 -11.27 -3.13
N HIS A 285 9.96 -11.20 -4.23
CA HIS A 285 10.13 -12.33 -5.14
C HIS A 285 10.78 -13.54 -4.46
N GLU A 286 11.80 -13.32 -3.60
CA GLU A 286 12.46 -14.39 -2.83
C GLU A 286 11.53 -14.97 -1.75
N ALA A 287 10.71 -14.11 -1.12
CA ALA A 287 9.73 -14.57 -0.15
C ALA A 287 8.65 -15.44 -0.83
N LEU A 288 8.21 -15.07 -2.04
CA LEU A 288 7.24 -15.83 -2.85
C LEU A 288 7.79 -17.15 -3.40
N ASP A 289 9.10 -17.30 -3.50
CA ASP A 289 9.72 -18.60 -3.85
C ASP A 289 9.66 -19.61 -2.71
N ARG A 290 9.37 -19.18 -1.47
CA ARG A 290 9.31 -20.01 -0.26
C ARG A 290 7.92 -20.17 0.30
N TYR A 291 7.16 -19.10 0.29
CA TYR A 291 5.84 -19.01 0.90
C TYR A 291 4.79 -18.66 -0.15
N PRO A 292 3.59 -19.27 -0.08
CA PRO A 292 2.45 -18.80 -0.88
C PRO A 292 2.15 -17.32 -0.62
N ALA A 293 1.51 -16.66 -1.57
CA ALA A 293 1.18 -15.24 -1.46
C ALA A 293 0.22 -14.94 -0.29
N ASP A 294 -0.82 -15.73 -0.11
CA ASP A 294 -1.87 -15.46 0.88
C ASP A 294 -1.38 -15.35 2.33
N PRO A 295 -0.54 -16.24 2.88
CA PRO A 295 0.04 -16.05 4.21
C PRO A 295 0.85 -14.77 4.37
N LEU A 296 1.62 -14.38 3.35
CA LEU A 296 2.39 -13.13 3.35
C LEU A 296 1.46 -11.91 3.33
N ARG A 297 0.44 -11.91 2.46
CA ARG A 297 -0.58 -10.86 2.37
C ARG A 297 -1.30 -10.69 3.71
N PHE A 298 -1.77 -11.80 4.28
CA PHE A 298 -2.46 -11.81 5.56
C PHE A 298 -1.60 -11.21 6.68
N TYR A 299 -0.34 -11.61 6.77
CA TYR A 299 0.58 -11.10 7.78
C TYR A 299 0.85 -9.61 7.58
N LEU A 300 1.17 -9.17 6.36
CA LEU A 300 1.40 -7.76 6.06
C LEU A 300 0.16 -6.92 6.37
N ALA A 301 -1.05 -7.38 6.00
CA ALA A 301 -2.29 -6.69 6.33
C ALA A 301 -2.55 -6.62 7.84
N SER A 302 -2.21 -7.67 8.60
CA SER A 302 -2.35 -7.69 10.06
C SER A 302 -1.34 -6.79 10.78
N ASN A 303 -0.23 -6.46 10.12
CA ASN A 303 0.89 -5.67 10.66
C ASN A 303 1.12 -4.36 9.89
N LEU A 304 0.08 -3.78 9.27
CA LEU A 304 0.21 -2.50 8.58
C LEU A 304 0.58 -1.37 9.56
N PRO A 305 1.56 -0.52 9.21
CA PRO A 305 2.01 0.59 10.03
C PRO A 305 1.07 1.81 9.94
N GLU A 306 -0.20 1.65 10.27
CA GLU A 306 -1.22 2.69 10.10
C GLU A 306 -1.11 3.83 11.10
N THR A 307 -0.61 3.56 12.32
CA THR A 307 -0.60 4.52 13.43
C THR A 307 0.77 4.73 14.08
N GLY A 308 1.76 3.96 13.68
CA GLY A 308 3.13 4.01 14.19
C GLY A 308 4.01 3.03 13.45
N ASP A 309 5.33 3.18 13.58
CA ASP A 309 6.30 2.24 13.01
C ASP A 309 6.07 0.82 13.57
N VAL A 310 6.19 -0.17 12.72
CA VAL A 310 6.05 -1.59 13.08
C VAL A 310 7.34 -2.35 12.72
N VAL A 311 7.39 -3.60 13.18
CA VAL A 311 8.52 -4.48 12.89
C VAL A 311 8.03 -5.71 12.13
N PHE A 312 8.63 -5.99 10.98
CA PHE A 312 8.48 -7.28 10.32
C PHE A 312 9.35 -8.31 11.02
N SER A 313 8.76 -9.42 11.44
CA SER A 313 9.44 -10.54 12.07
C SER A 313 8.98 -11.87 11.47
N TRP A 314 9.91 -12.74 11.07
CA TRP A 314 9.57 -14.07 10.56
C TRP A 314 8.88 -14.95 11.61
N ARG A 315 9.20 -14.76 12.89
CA ARG A 315 8.51 -15.46 13.99
C ARG A 315 7.08 -14.98 14.20
N GLU A 316 6.88 -13.66 14.10
CA GLU A 316 5.53 -13.13 14.17
C GLU A 316 4.71 -13.54 12.95
N PHE A 317 5.30 -13.55 11.75
CA PHE A 317 4.69 -14.11 10.54
C PHE A 317 4.20 -15.54 10.80
N GLN A 318 5.06 -16.44 11.26
CA GLN A 318 4.70 -17.81 11.60
C GLN A 318 3.55 -17.87 12.63
N SER A 319 3.67 -17.12 13.71
CA SER A 319 2.69 -17.08 14.79
C SER A 319 1.31 -16.64 14.29
N ARG A 320 1.25 -15.53 13.57
CA ARG A 320 0.00 -14.99 13.01
C ARG A 320 -0.63 -15.93 11.99
N VAL A 321 0.16 -16.46 11.07
CA VAL A 321 -0.34 -17.42 10.08
C VAL A 321 -0.87 -18.68 10.76
N ASN A 322 -0.11 -19.27 11.68
CA ASN A 322 -0.51 -20.53 12.30
C ASN A 322 -1.68 -20.37 13.27
N SER A 323 -1.78 -19.26 14.02
CA SER A 323 -2.85 -19.03 15.00
C SER A 323 -4.08 -18.35 14.41
N ASP A 324 -3.91 -17.22 13.72
CA ASP A 324 -5.02 -16.38 13.31
C ASP A 324 -5.58 -16.80 11.94
N LEU A 325 -4.72 -17.07 10.96
CA LEU A 325 -5.18 -17.51 9.66
C LEU A 325 -5.62 -18.99 9.69
N ILE A 326 -4.74 -19.90 10.09
CA ILE A 326 -5.02 -21.34 10.09
C ILE A 326 -5.89 -21.72 11.27
N GLY A 327 -5.52 -21.34 12.49
CA GLY A 327 -6.21 -21.74 13.71
C GLY A 327 -7.60 -21.13 13.87
N ASN A 328 -7.90 -20.02 13.22
CA ASN A 328 -9.22 -19.40 13.25
C ASN A 328 -9.98 -19.62 11.93
N LEU A 329 -9.61 -18.94 10.84
CA LEU A 329 -10.35 -18.99 9.56
C LEU A 329 -10.24 -20.37 8.91
N GLY A 330 -9.01 -20.87 8.73
CA GLY A 330 -8.75 -22.16 8.09
C GLY A 330 -9.37 -23.33 8.87
N ASN A 331 -9.31 -23.29 10.20
CA ASN A 331 -9.93 -24.31 11.05
C ASN A 331 -11.45 -24.36 10.88
N TYR A 332 -12.12 -23.19 10.91
CA TYR A 332 -13.57 -23.15 10.72
C TYR A 332 -13.98 -23.71 9.35
N ILE A 333 -13.37 -23.21 8.29
CA ILE A 333 -13.66 -23.64 6.92
C ILE A 333 -13.45 -25.15 6.78
N ASN A 334 -12.29 -25.66 7.20
CA ASN A 334 -11.97 -27.09 7.10
C ASN A 334 -12.94 -27.98 7.91
N ARG A 335 -13.35 -27.54 9.10
CA ARG A 335 -14.31 -28.30 9.95
C ARG A 335 -15.68 -28.41 9.29
N VAL A 336 -16.23 -27.30 8.77
CA VAL A 336 -17.53 -27.28 8.11
C VAL A 336 -17.53 -28.17 6.88
N LEU A 337 -16.55 -27.98 6.00
CA LEU A 337 -16.45 -28.72 4.73
C LEU A 337 -16.21 -30.23 4.97
N SER A 338 -15.24 -30.59 5.81
CA SER A 338 -14.93 -31.98 6.11
C SER A 338 -16.08 -32.69 6.81
N PHE A 339 -16.86 -31.95 7.63
CA PHE A 339 -18.01 -32.54 8.31
C PHE A 339 -19.15 -32.79 7.34
N ALA A 340 -19.45 -31.83 6.44
CA ALA A 340 -20.46 -31.99 5.38
C ALA A 340 -20.10 -33.16 4.46
N GLU A 341 -18.87 -33.25 3.97
CA GLU A 341 -18.42 -34.29 3.07
C GLU A 341 -18.45 -35.70 3.76
N LYS A 342 -17.93 -35.77 4.97
CA LYS A 342 -17.81 -37.06 5.67
C LYS A 342 -19.14 -37.67 6.13
N TYR A 343 -20.13 -36.85 6.48
CA TYR A 343 -21.33 -37.32 7.15
C TYR A 343 -22.61 -37.07 6.38
N PHE A 344 -22.58 -36.28 5.33
CA PHE A 344 -23.74 -35.90 4.51
C PHE A 344 -23.43 -35.93 3.00
N ASP A 345 -22.41 -36.68 2.60
CA ASP A 345 -21.98 -36.84 1.21
C ASP A 345 -21.80 -35.52 0.49
N GLY A 346 -21.46 -34.47 1.26
CA GLY A 346 -21.28 -33.09 0.78
C GLY A 346 -22.55 -32.30 0.54
N GLU A 347 -23.72 -32.89 0.76
CA GLU A 347 -25.01 -32.21 0.51
C GLU A 347 -25.51 -31.50 1.77
N VAL A 348 -25.71 -30.19 1.71
CA VAL A 348 -26.24 -29.36 2.80
C VAL A 348 -27.48 -28.61 2.27
N PRO A 349 -28.67 -29.25 2.23
CA PRO A 349 -29.89 -28.63 1.73
C PRO A 349 -30.37 -27.51 2.66
N ARG A 350 -31.10 -26.55 2.09
CA ARG A 350 -31.81 -25.51 2.86
C ARG A 350 -32.66 -26.14 3.94
N GLN A 351 -32.61 -25.55 5.11
CA GLN A 351 -33.46 -25.93 6.24
C GLN A 351 -34.58 -24.89 6.41
N GLU A 352 -35.76 -25.36 6.72
CA GLU A 352 -36.88 -24.49 7.10
C GLU A 352 -36.88 -24.28 8.61
N GLY A 353 -37.05 -23.02 9.05
CA GLY A 353 -37.10 -22.67 10.46
C GLY A 353 -35.74 -22.68 11.16
N LEU A 354 -35.03 -21.58 11.08
CA LEU A 354 -33.78 -21.37 11.82
C LEU A 354 -34.03 -21.43 13.34
N SER A 355 -33.09 -22.04 14.09
CA SER A 355 -33.08 -21.95 15.54
C SER A 355 -32.79 -20.53 16.02
N GLU A 356 -33.18 -20.21 17.27
CA GLU A 356 -32.86 -18.92 17.88
C GLU A 356 -31.35 -18.61 17.84
N ASP A 357 -30.50 -19.60 18.12
CA ASP A 357 -29.04 -19.46 18.04
C ASP A 357 -28.53 -19.22 16.61
N ALA A 358 -29.17 -19.84 15.60
CA ALA A 358 -28.85 -19.61 14.20
C ALA A 358 -29.23 -18.21 13.77
N VAL A 359 -30.42 -17.72 14.17
CA VAL A 359 -30.81 -16.31 13.93
C VAL A 359 -29.85 -15.37 14.60
N ALA A 360 -29.52 -15.59 15.86
CA ALA A 360 -28.61 -14.74 16.63
C ALA A 360 -27.21 -14.64 16.00
N VAL A 361 -26.64 -15.74 15.51
CA VAL A 361 -25.32 -15.71 14.87
C VAL A 361 -25.35 -14.99 13.52
N LEU A 362 -26.42 -15.11 12.76
CA LEU A 362 -26.58 -14.39 11.50
C LEU A 362 -26.70 -12.86 11.72
N GLU A 363 -27.42 -12.44 12.77
CA GLU A 363 -27.48 -11.01 13.13
C GLU A 363 -26.13 -10.47 13.63
N ASP A 364 -25.41 -11.24 14.46
CA ASP A 364 -24.03 -10.90 14.85
C ASP A 364 -23.11 -10.70 13.63
N PHE A 365 -23.30 -11.53 12.58
CA PHE A 365 -22.51 -11.39 11.33
C PHE A 365 -22.86 -10.12 10.60
N LYS A 366 -24.12 -9.75 10.46
CA LYS A 366 -24.53 -8.49 9.81
C LYS A 366 -23.89 -7.27 10.51
N GLU A 367 -23.84 -7.28 11.85
CA GLU A 367 -23.17 -6.22 12.60
C GLU A 367 -21.66 -6.18 12.34
N LEU A 368 -21.00 -7.35 12.30
CA LEU A 368 -19.58 -7.47 12.00
C LEU A 368 -19.25 -7.04 10.56
N GLU A 369 -20.08 -7.43 9.59
CA GLU A 369 -20.02 -7.02 8.19
C GLU A 369 -20.08 -5.51 8.03
N ALA A 370 -21.04 -4.85 8.69
CA ALA A 370 -21.20 -3.39 8.65
C ALA A 370 -19.96 -2.66 9.23
N ARG A 371 -19.37 -3.20 10.32
CA ARG A 371 -18.12 -2.67 10.88
C ARG A 371 -16.94 -2.88 9.94
N TYR A 372 -16.82 -4.07 9.34
CA TYR A 372 -15.80 -4.37 8.34
C TYR A 372 -15.88 -3.40 7.15
N GLU A 373 -17.07 -3.23 6.57
CA GLU A 373 -17.30 -2.34 5.44
C GLU A 373 -16.93 -0.90 5.77
N THR A 374 -17.37 -0.39 6.93
CA THR A 374 -17.00 0.94 7.41
C THR A 374 -15.48 1.14 7.45
N LYS A 375 -14.72 0.12 7.90
CA LYS A 375 -13.25 0.18 7.96
C LYS A 375 -12.60 0.12 6.58
N MET A 376 -13.13 -0.71 5.67
CA MET A 376 -12.63 -0.80 4.29
C MET A 376 -12.87 0.51 3.53
N LEU A 377 -14.05 1.11 3.66
CA LEU A 377 -14.38 2.39 3.04
C LEU A 377 -13.58 3.57 3.62
N ALA A 378 -13.11 3.44 4.86
CA ALA A 378 -12.24 4.41 5.52
C ALA A 378 -10.73 4.14 5.33
N PRO A 379 -10.27 3.51 4.27
CA PRO A 379 -8.97 2.86 3.99
C PRO A 379 -8.19 2.40 5.23
N ARG A 380 -8.85 1.53 6.06
CA ARG A 380 -8.26 0.94 7.27
C ARG A 380 -8.25 -0.59 7.21
N PRO A 381 -7.51 -1.19 6.27
CA PRO A 381 -7.57 -2.64 6.03
C PRO A 381 -7.10 -3.48 7.22
N ARG A 382 -6.18 -3.00 8.06
CA ARG A 382 -5.77 -3.69 9.30
C ARG A 382 -6.93 -3.80 10.31
N GLU A 383 -7.67 -2.71 10.49
CA GLU A 383 -8.83 -2.72 11.39
C GLU A 383 -9.96 -3.58 10.83
N ALA A 384 -10.18 -3.56 9.51
CA ALA A 384 -11.15 -4.44 8.84
C ALA A 384 -10.79 -5.92 8.99
N LEU A 385 -9.50 -6.28 8.88
CA LEU A 385 -9.03 -7.64 9.13
C LEU A 385 -9.34 -8.11 10.57
N ALA A 386 -9.27 -7.22 11.54
CA ALA A 386 -9.65 -7.55 12.92
C ALA A 386 -11.14 -7.93 13.06
N GLU A 387 -12.03 -7.28 12.31
CA GLU A 387 -13.46 -7.64 12.23
C GLU A 387 -13.66 -9.00 11.54
N LEU A 388 -12.95 -9.28 10.44
CA LEU A 388 -12.95 -10.60 9.79
C LEU A 388 -12.53 -11.70 10.76
N LEU A 389 -11.48 -11.49 11.53
CA LEU A 389 -11.03 -12.44 12.54
C LEU A 389 -12.07 -12.60 13.67
N ALA A 390 -12.83 -11.56 13.99
CA ALA A 390 -13.94 -11.64 14.95
C ALA A 390 -15.10 -12.48 14.39
N MET A 391 -15.44 -12.34 13.10
CA MET A 391 -16.40 -13.23 12.42
C MET A 391 -15.95 -14.70 12.50
N GLY A 392 -14.68 -14.99 12.17
CA GLY A 392 -14.14 -16.34 12.27
C GLY A 392 -14.24 -16.93 13.68
N ARG A 393 -13.90 -16.15 14.72
CA ARG A 393 -14.09 -16.57 16.13
C ARG A 393 -15.56 -16.79 16.49
N ARG A 394 -16.46 -15.95 15.98
CA ARG A 394 -17.90 -16.09 16.23
C ARG A 394 -18.47 -17.37 15.57
N ALA A 395 -18.06 -17.64 14.33
CA ALA A 395 -18.44 -18.84 13.60
C ALA A 395 -17.93 -20.12 14.28
N ASN A 396 -16.66 -20.15 14.71
CA ASN A 396 -16.12 -21.28 15.46
C ASN A 396 -16.91 -21.55 16.78
N ARG A 397 -17.22 -20.48 17.53
CA ARG A 397 -18.04 -20.62 18.76
C ARG A 397 -19.43 -21.18 18.48
N PHE A 398 -20.08 -20.76 17.41
CA PHE A 398 -21.39 -21.32 17.01
C PHE A 398 -21.27 -22.81 16.67
N PHE A 399 -20.28 -23.19 15.86
CA PHE A 399 -20.05 -24.60 15.52
C PHE A 399 -19.77 -25.46 16.77
N ASP A 400 -18.98 -24.96 17.72
CA ASP A 400 -18.64 -25.67 18.96
C ASP A 400 -19.85 -25.81 19.89
N ALA A 401 -20.64 -24.76 20.07
CA ALA A 401 -21.83 -24.73 20.90
C ALA A 401 -22.92 -25.67 20.36
N SER A 402 -23.14 -25.66 19.05
CA SER A 402 -24.10 -26.52 18.37
C SER A 402 -23.68 -28.02 18.34
N ALA A 403 -22.39 -28.29 18.58
CA ALA A 403 -21.80 -29.61 18.70
C ALA A 403 -22.33 -30.64 17.68
N PRO A 404 -22.24 -30.40 16.34
CA PRO A 404 -22.87 -31.26 15.31
C PRO A 404 -22.37 -32.70 15.35
N TRP A 405 -21.18 -32.99 15.91
CA TRP A 405 -20.67 -34.33 16.12
C TRP A 405 -21.45 -35.14 17.17
N LYS A 406 -22.21 -34.49 18.05
CA LYS A 406 -23.14 -35.11 18.99
C LYS A 406 -24.52 -35.24 18.37
N THR A 407 -25.09 -34.13 17.90
CA THR A 407 -26.48 -34.11 17.40
C THR A 407 -26.69 -35.02 16.20
N ARG A 408 -25.68 -35.25 15.35
CA ARG A 408 -25.81 -36.16 14.19
C ARG A 408 -26.26 -37.58 14.51
N LYS A 409 -26.11 -38.05 15.76
CA LYS A 409 -26.53 -39.38 16.23
C LYS A 409 -27.92 -39.39 16.84
N GLU A 410 -28.37 -38.23 17.28
CA GLU A 410 -29.58 -38.05 18.08
C GLU A 410 -30.67 -37.29 17.31
N ASP A 411 -30.26 -36.28 16.54
CA ASP A 411 -31.12 -35.38 15.80
C ASP A 411 -30.43 -34.91 14.51
N GLN A 412 -30.71 -35.61 13.42
CA GLN A 412 -30.12 -35.33 12.11
C GLN A 412 -30.62 -34.00 11.52
N GLU A 413 -31.88 -33.62 11.78
CA GLU A 413 -32.48 -32.40 11.32
C GLU A 413 -31.77 -31.17 11.95
N GLN A 414 -31.59 -31.21 13.27
CA GLN A 414 -30.82 -30.19 13.99
C GLN A 414 -29.36 -30.07 13.48
N THR A 415 -28.76 -31.20 13.13
CA THR A 415 -27.40 -31.23 12.59
C THR A 415 -27.32 -30.57 11.21
N LEU A 416 -28.28 -30.86 10.34
CA LEU A 416 -28.37 -30.23 9.02
C LEU A 416 -28.65 -28.74 9.13
N LEU A 417 -29.49 -28.30 10.06
CA LEU A 417 -29.74 -26.90 10.35
C LEU A 417 -28.46 -26.18 10.78
N THR A 418 -27.70 -26.82 11.68
CA THR A 418 -26.38 -26.26 12.10
C THR A 418 -25.42 -26.16 10.93
N LEU A 419 -25.28 -27.20 10.10
CA LEU A 419 -24.38 -27.19 8.95
C LEU A 419 -24.80 -26.17 7.90
N TYR A 420 -26.10 -26.06 7.65
CA TYR A 420 -26.65 -25.09 6.74
C TYR A 420 -26.28 -23.66 7.18
N THR A 421 -26.54 -23.34 8.45
CA THR A 421 -26.14 -22.04 9.03
C THR A 421 -24.62 -21.83 8.91
N CYS A 422 -23.83 -22.84 9.27
CA CYS A 422 -22.37 -22.75 9.13
C CYS A 422 -21.91 -22.53 7.69
N SER A 423 -22.60 -23.08 6.70
CA SER A 423 -22.28 -22.86 5.28
C SER A 423 -22.60 -21.45 4.82
N VAL A 424 -23.70 -20.84 5.32
CA VAL A 424 -24.00 -19.42 5.12
C VAL A 424 -22.87 -18.54 5.67
N LEU A 425 -22.45 -18.79 6.93
CA LEU A 425 -21.37 -18.05 7.58
C LEU A 425 -20.03 -18.24 6.85
N LEU A 426 -19.78 -19.44 6.29
CA LEU A 426 -18.58 -19.73 5.50
C LEU A 426 -18.54 -18.89 4.22
N GLY A 427 -19.64 -18.79 3.51
CA GLY A 427 -19.77 -17.94 2.32
C GLY A 427 -19.45 -16.48 2.62
N SER A 428 -19.98 -15.94 3.74
CA SER A 428 -19.65 -14.59 4.20
C SER A 428 -18.18 -14.43 4.60
N LEU A 429 -17.62 -15.36 5.33
CA LEU A 429 -16.20 -15.33 5.69
C LEU A 429 -15.30 -15.34 4.45
N ALA A 430 -15.61 -16.15 3.44
CA ALA A 430 -14.87 -16.20 2.19
C ALA A 430 -14.95 -14.85 1.43
N TYR A 431 -16.14 -14.26 1.36
CA TYR A 431 -16.33 -12.94 0.75
C TYR A 431 -15.42 -11.88 1.37
N HIS A 432 -15.43 -11.79 2.71
CA HIS A 432 -14.62 -10.78 3.43
C HIS A 432 -13.13 -11.12 3.48
N ALA A 433 -12.76 -12.41 3.30
CA ALA A 433 -11.38 -12.86 3.25
C ALA A 433 -10.71 -12.63 1.89
N ALA A 434 -11.47 -12.51 0.80
CA ALA A 434 -10.95 -12.40 -0.57
C ALA A 434 -9.89 -11.29 -0.76
N PRO A 435 -10.01 -10.08 -0.17
CA PRO A 435 -8.95 -9.07 -0.29
C PRO A 435 -7.62 -9.46 0.36
N TYR A 436 -7.64 -10.35 1.35
CA TYR A 436 -6.46 -10.76 2.12
C TYR A 436 -5.85 -12.08 1.64
N VAL A 437 -6.68 -13.02 1.23
CA VAL A 437 -6.28 -14.38 0.84
C VAL A 437 -6.98 -14.84 -0.45
N PRO A 438 -6.77 -14.11 -1.58
CA PRO A 438 -7.51 -14.34 -2.82
C PRO A 438 -7.32 -15.74 -3.41
N GLU A 439 -6.12 -16.34 -3.32
CA GLU A 439 -5.86 -17.68 -3.83
C GLU A 439 -6.62 -18.77 -3.03
N ALA A 440 -6.70 -18.59 -1.72
CA ALA A 440 -7.44 -19.53 -0.88
C ALA A 440 -8.94 -19.48 -1.14
N VAL A 441 -9.49 -18.27 -1.37
CA VAL A 441 -10.90 -18.10 -1.76
C VAL A 441 -11.15 -18.70 -3.14
N GLY A 442 -10.30 -18.45 -4.14
CA GLY A 442 -10.43 -19.07 -5.46
C GLY A 442 -10.38 -20.61 -5.39
N ARG A 443 -9.49 -21.19 -4.55
CA ARG A 443 -9.47 -22.66 -4.34
C ARG A 443 -10.69 -23.14 -3.59
N LEU A 444 -11.28 -22.35 -2.69
CA LEU A 444 -12.52 -22.72 -2.01
C LEU A 444 -13.67 -22.90 -3.02
N GLU A 445 -13.76 -22.07 -4.03
CA GLU A 445 -14.78 -22.15 -5.10
C GLU A 445 -14.70 -23.45 -5.92
N GLU A 446 -13.54 -24.13 -5.95
CA GLU A 446 -13.38 -25.40 -6.65
C GLU A 446 -14.15 -26.56 -5.97
N PHE A 447 -14.38 -26.48 -4.66
CA PHE A 447 -14.97 -27.58 -3.87
C PHE A 447 -16.15 -27.16 -2.99
N PHE A 448 -16.52 -25.90 -2.99
CA PHE A 448 -17.68 -25.35 -2.28
C PHE A 448 -18.64 -24.69 -3.28
N ASP A 449 -19.72 -25.40 -3.61
CA ASP A 449 -20.79 -24.87 -4.48
C ASP A 449 -21.86 -24.20 -3.61
N GLY A 450 -21.85 -22.89 -3.61
CA GLY A 450 -22.76 -22.05 -2.84
C GLY A 450 -22.35 -20.58 -2.96
N PRO A 451 -23.24 -19.62 -2.62
CA PRO A 451 -22.90 -18.22 -2.73
C PRO A 451 -21.80 -17.79 -1.77
N ILE A 452 -20.78 -17.13 -2.31
CA ILE A 452 -19.79 -16.38 -1.56
C ILE A 452 -20.27 -14.93 -1.53
N ALA A 453 -21.03 -14.58 -0.49
CA ALA A 453 -21.68 -13.30 -0.34
C ALA A 453 -21.84 -12.91 1.13
N ARG A 454 -22.06 -11.64 1.40
CA ARG A 454 -22.38 -11.14 2.75
C ARG A 454 -23.74 -11.70 3.18
N VAL A 455 -23.89 -11.99 4.47
CA VAL A 455 -25.18 -12.35 5.05
C VAL A 455 -26.21 -11.23 4.85
N SER A 456 -25.75 -9.97 4.94
CA SER A 456 -26.58 -8.77 4.75
C SER A 456 -27.11 -8.59 3.32
N ASP A 457 -26.46 -9.20 2.31
CA ASP A 457 -26.89 -9.10 0.90
C ASP A 457 -27.84 -10.23 0.48
N LEU A 458 -28.09 -11.22 1.35
CA LEU A 458 -28.97 -12.32 1.05
C LEU A 458 -30.42 -11.92 1.31
N ASP A 459 -31.13 -11.53 0.26
CA ASP A 459 -32.59 -11.31 0.32
C ASP A 459 -33.34 -12.56 0.78
N GLU A 460 -32.91 -13.73 0.27
CA GLU A 460 -33.34 -15.05 0.70
C GLU A 460 -32.13 -15.95 0.96
N LEU A 461 -32.20 -16.75 2.02
CA LEU A 461 -31.17 -17.74 2.30
C LEU A 461 -31.05 -18.76 1.14
N PRO A 462 -29.83 -19.18 0.78
CA PRO A 462 -29.56 -20.09 -0.34
C PRO A 462 -30.35 -21.40 -0.24
N LYS A 463 -30.65 -22.03 -1.40
CA LYS A 463 -31.39 -23.31 -1.46
C LYS A 463 -30.61 -24.50 -0.88
N GLY A 464 -29.32 -24.35 -0.71
CA GLY A 464 -28.41 -25.33 -0.16
C GLY A 464 -26.97 -25.08 -0.58
N TYR A 465 -26.10 -25.95 -0.15
CA TYR A 465 -24.66 -25.92 -0.45
C TYR A 465 -24.21 -27.33 -0.80
N ARG A 466 -23.16 -27.40 -1.61
CA ARG A 466 -22.52 -28.65 -1.96
C ARG A 466 -21.01 -28.58 -1.73
N VAL A 467 -20.44 -29.64 -1.18
CA VAL A 467 -19.01 -29.75 -0.94
C VAL A 467 -18.48 -31.00 -1.65
N THR A 468 -17.38 -30.87 -2.40
CA THR A 468 -16.80 -32.00 -3.14
C THR A 468 -15.29 -31.96 -3.11
N GLY A 469 -14.66 -32.95 -2.48
CA GLY A 469 -13.19 -33.08 -2.49
C GLY A 469 -12.46 -32.02 -1.66
N ALA A 470 -13.07 -31.63 -0.52
CA ALA A 470 -12.53 -30.59 0.37
C ALA A 470 -11.08 -30.87 0.81
N LYS A 471 -10.24 -29.84 0.74
CA LYS A 471 -8.84 -29.88 1.16
C LYS A 471 -8.51 -28.70 2.06
N PRO A 472 -7.51 -28.81 2.96
CA PRO A 472 -7.02 -27.68 3.72
C PRO A 472 -6.55 -26.53 2.81
N LEU A 473 -7.04 -25.31 3.07
CA LEU A 473 -6.68 -24.13 2.29
C LEU A 473 -5.25 -23.64 2.57
N PHE A 474 -4.76 -23.87 3.78
CA PHE A 474 -3.47 -23.37 4.24
C PHE A 474 -2.62 -24.50 4.81
N ARG A 475 -1.30 -24.36 4.71
CA ARG A 475 -0.32 -25.19 5.41
C ARG A 475 0.34 -24.42 6.55
N ARG A 476 0.76 -25.12 7.58
CA ARG A 476 1.52 -24.52 8.67
C ARG A 476 2.89 -24.04 8.17
N ILE A 477 3.37 -23.00 8.81
CA ILE A 477 4.74 -22.55 8.68
C ILE A 477 5.55 -23.20 9.80
N GLU A 478 6.61 -23.94 9.44
CA GLU A 478 7.40 -24.72 10.38
C GLU A 478 8.60 -23.94 10.92
N ASP A 479 9.14 -24.35 12.07
CA ASP A 479 10.22 -23.63 12.77
C ASP A 479 11.54 -23.58 11.96
N ASP A 480 11.83 -24.61 11.19
CA ASP A 480 13.01 -24.69 10.34
C ASP A 480 12.95 -23.70 9.16
N GLU A 481 11.76 -23.49 8.59
CA GLU A 481 11.55 -22.49 7.54
C GLU A 481 11.86 -21.08 8.07
N VAL A 482 11.39 -20.76 9.28
CA VAL A 482 11.66 -19.49 9.96
C VAL A 482 13.14 -19.32 10.25
N ALA A 483 13.80 -20.35 10.77
CA ALA A 483 15.23 -20.33 11.10
C ALA A 483 16.10 -20.04 9.86
N VAL A 484 15.74 -20.62 8.70
CA VAL A 484 16.42 -20.36 7.42
C VAL A 484 16.25 -18.89 7.01
N ALA A 485 15.04 -18.34 7.09
CA ALA A 485 14.74 -16.97 6.71
C ALA A 485 15.44 -15.94 7.64
N GLU A 486 15.41 -16.16 8.96
CA GLU A 486 16.16 -15.36 9.94
C GLU A 486 17.68 -15.40 9.67
N GLY A 487 18.21 -16.60 9.37
CA GLY A 487 19.64 -16.80 9.07
C GLY A 487 20.11 -16.02 7.84
N GLN A 488 19.27 -15.87 6.82
CA GLN A 488 19.61 -15.07 5.63
C GLN A 488 19.67 -13.58 5.93
N LEU A 489 18.70 -13.04 6.67
CA LEU A 489 18.72 -11.65 7.10
C LEU A 489 19.96 -11.33 7.95
N SER A 490 20.32 -12.25 8.84
CA SER A 490 21.52 -12.10 9.68
C SER A 490 22.82 -12.08 8.87
N ARG A 491 22.93 -12.86 7.78
CA ARG A 491 24.07 -12.83 6.85
C ARG A 491 24.12 -11.51 6.06
N ALA A 492 22.97 -11.03 5.58
CA ALA A 492 22.89 -9.77 4.86
C ALA A 492 23.43 -8.60 5.71
N VAL A 493 23.06 -8.55 7.00
CA VAL A 493 23.57 -7.51 7.92
C VAL A 493 25.07 -7.59 8.12
N ARG A 494 25.67 -8.79 8.14
CA ARG A 494 27.13 -8.96 8.27
C ARG A 494 27.90 -8.76 6.96
N GLY A 495 27.21 -8.46 5.86
CA GLY A 495 27.85 -8.35 4.55
C GLY A 495 28.30 -9.70 3.96
N GLU A 496 27.80 -10.80 4.49
CA GLU A 496 28.11 -12.18 4.08
C GLU A 496 27.10 -12.68 3.01
N ALA A 497 26.39 -11.79 2.32
CA ALA A 497 25.45 -12.16 1.28
C ALA A 497 26.20 -12.77 0.08
N GLY A 498 25.90 -14.02 -0.21
CA GLY A 498 26.42 -14.77 -1.33
C GLY A 498 25.69 -14.48 -2.63
#